data_d7f8fa36344784c710496d9f82c155f6
#
_entry.id   d7f8fa36344784c710496d9f82c155f6
#
_cell.length_a   1.000
_cell.length_b   1.000
_cell.length_c   1.000
_cell.angle_alpha   90.00
_cell.angle_beta   90.00
_cell.angle_gamma   90.00
#
_symmetry.space_group_name_H-M   'P 1'
#
loop_
_entity.id
_entity.type
_entity.pdbx_description
1 polymer ?
#
loop_
_entity_poly.entity_id
_entity_poly.type
_entity_poly.pdbx_seq_one_letter_code
_entity_poly.pdbx_strand_id
1 'polypeptide(L)' 'MGKFSSQEIESQYNLIKMLIADPEKYKDAIEAIKKDISYMPIELKKKLEEENINL' A
#
# COMPACT_ATOMS: atom_id res chain seq x y z
N MET A 1 -19.47 -3.14 7.80
CA MET A 1 -18.85 -3.79 6.96
C MET A 1 -17.60 -3.20 6.55
N GLY A 2 -17.07 -2.64 5.96
CA GLY A 2 -15.79 -2.06 5.66
C GLY A 2 -14.69 -3.05 5.35
N LYS A 3 -15.06 -4.25 5.03
CA LYS A 3 -14.04 -5.21 4.64
C LYS A 3 -13.67 -5.04 3.19
N PHE A 4 -12.40 -5.08 2.90
CA PHE A 4 -11.91 -5.02 1.54
C PHE A 4 -11.89 -6.43 0.96
N SER A 5 -12.22 -6.55 -0.31
CA SER A 5 -12.15 -7.83 -0.99
C SER A 5 -10.69 -8.17 -1.28
N SER A 6 -10.44 -9.45 -1.55
CA SER A 6 -9.08 -9.89 -1.91
C SER A 6 -8.57 -9.15 -3.14
N GLN A 7 -9.45 -8.88 -4.09
CA GLN A 7 -9.06 -8.16 -5.29
C GLN A 7 -8.65 -6.73 -4.99
N GLU A 8 -9.36 -6.07 -4.08
CA GLU A 8 -9.00 -4.72 -3.71
C GLU A 8 -7.66 -4.65 -3.02
N ILE A 9 -7.41 -5.60 -2.13
CA ILE A 9 -6.14 -5.66 -1.41
C ILE A 9 -5.01 -5.89 -2.40
N GLU A 10 -5.20 -6.80 -3.33
CA GLU A 10 -4.19 -7.09 -4.33
C GLU A 10 -3.96 -5.91 -5.27
N SER A 11 -5.03 -5.23 -5.66
CA SER A 11 -4.90 -4.05 -6.50
C SER A 11 -4.12 -2.95 -5.81
N GLN A 12 -4.41 -2.70 -4.54
CA GLN A 12 -3.69 -1.69 -3.77
C GLN A 12 -2.24 -2.09 -3.57
N TYR A 13 -1.99 -3.35 -3.31
CA TYR A 13 -0.65 -3.85 -3.16
C TYR A 13 0.16 -3.62 -4.44
N ASN A 14 -0.42 -3.95 -5.58
CA ASN A 14 0.26 -3.75 -6.86
C ASN A 14 0.50 -2.26 -7.14
N LEU A 15 -0.44 -1.42 -6.77
CA LEU A 15 -0.28 0.02 -6.93
C LEU A 15 0.88 0.53 -6.09
N ILE A 16 0.94 0.10 -4.84
CA ILE A 16 2.01 0.52 -3.94
C ILE A 16 3.37 0.07 -4.47
N LYS A 17 3.45 -1.16 -4.97
CA LYS A 17 4.69 -1.65 -5.54
C LYS A 17 5.13 -0.79 -6.73
N MET A 18 4.18 -0.37 -7.54
CA MET A 18 4.49 0.48 -8.68
C MET A 18 5.02 1.84 -8.22
N LEU A 19 4.41 2.40 -7.18
CA LEU A 19 4.83 3.69 -6.67
C LEU A 19 6.23 3.65 -6.08
N ILE A 20 6.53 2.64 -5.29
CA ILE A 20 7.83 2.55 -4.66
C ILE A 20 8.94 2.15 -5.62
N ALA A 21 8.58 1.63 -6.78
CA ALA A 21 9.57 1.33 -7.81
C ALA A 21 10.17 2.61 -8.37
N ASP A 22 9.45 3.72 -8.28
CA ASP A 22 9.96 5.02 -8.74
C ASP A 22 9.58 6.08 -7.70
N PRO A 23 10.25 6.07 -6.54
CA PRO A 23 9.83 6.90 -5.42
C PRO A 23 9.97 8.39 -5.66
N GLU A 24 10.87 8.80 -6.52
CA GLU A 24 11.02 10.22 -6.82
C GLU A 24 9.84 10.73 -7.62
N LYS A 25 9.41 9.96 -8.59
CA LYS A 25 8.30 10.35 -9.45
C LYS A 25 6.98 10.38 -8.68
N TYR A 26 6.80 9.43 -7.77
CA TYR A 26 5.54 9.27 -7.06
C TYR A 26 5.64 9.68 -5.60
N LYS A 27 6.53 10.60 -5.31
CA LYS A 27 6.77 11.01 -3.94
C LYS A 27 5.50 11.46 -3.22
N ASP A 28 4.70 12.29 -3.88
CA ASP A 28 3.49 12.82 -3.25
C ASP A 28 2.48 11.72 -2.99
N ALA A 29 2.35 10.79 -3.92
CA ALA A 29 1.43 9.68 -3.76
C ALA A 29 1.87 8.78 -2.61
N ILE A 30 3.17 8.55 -2.49
CA ILE A 30 3.72 7.73 -1.40
C ILE A 30 3.46 8.40 -0.06
N GLU A 31 3.62 9.71 0.02
CA GLU A 31 3.36 10.42 1.27
C GLU A 31 1.88 10.36 1.66
N ALA A 32 1.00 10.45 0.68
CA ALA A 32 -0.43 10.31 0.94
C ALA A 32 -0.75 8.93 1.50
N ILE A 33 -0.13 7.90 0.96
CA ILE A 33 -0.34 6.54 1.45
C ILE A 33 0.18 6.39 2.87
N LYS A 34 1.32 6.99 3.17
CA LYS A 34 1.87 6.95 4.53
C LYS A 34 0.92 7.58 5.54
N LYS A 35 0.27 8.67 5.15
CA LYS A 35 -0.69 9.32 6.04
C LYS A 35 -1.89 8.43 6.31
N ASP A 36 -2.28 7.63 5.34
CA ASP A 36 -3.44 6.76 5.45
C ASP A 36 -3.10 5.37 5.93
N ILE A 37 -1.86 5.15 6.35
CA ILE A 37 -1.43 3.81 6.69
C ILE A 37 -2.22 3.21 7.85
N SER A 38 -2.68 4.04 8.77
CA SER A 38 -3.46 3.55 9.90
C SER A 38 -4.85 3.08 9.48
N TYR A 39 -5.29 3.46 8.30
CA TYR A 39 -6.58 3.03 7.77
C TYR A 39 -6.44 1.83 6.84
N MET A 40 -5.22 1.41 6.57
CA MET A 40 -5.00 0.25 5.71
C MET A 40 -5.51 -1.03 6.35
N PRO A 41 -6.05 -1.95 5.55
CA PRO A 41 -6.40 -3.26 6.07
C PRO A 41 -5.16 -3.97 6.60
N ILE A 42 -5.35 -4.73 7.68
CA ILE A 42 -4.24 -5.47 8.27
C ILE A 42 -3.64 -6.44 7.26
N GLU A 43 -4.47 -7.03 6.43
CA GLU A 43 -4.01 -7.97 5.42
C GLU A 43 -3.05 -7.30 4.43
N LEU A 44 -3.35 -6.07 4.07
CA LEU A 44 -2.47 -5.33 3.16
C LEU A 44 -1.15 -5.00 3.85
N LYS A 45 -1.22 -4.58 5.12
CA LYS A 45 -0.01 -4.28 5.87
C LYS A 45 0.90 -5.50 5.99
N LYS A 46 0.31 -6.65 6.26
CA LYS A 46 1.08 -7.89 6.36
C LYS A 46 1.74 -8.23 5.04
N LYS A 47 1.01 -8.06 3.97
CA LYS A 47 1.53 -8.36 2.65
C LYS A 47 2.73 -7.49 2.32
N LEU A 48 2.64 -6.21 2.67
CA LEU A 48 3.76 -5.28 2.46
C LEU A 48 4.96 -5.66 3.31
N GLU A 49 4.73 -6.06 4.55
CA GLU A 49 5.81 -6.47 5.44
C GLU A 49 6.51 -7.72 4.91
N GLU A 50 5.76 -8.67 4.39
CA GLU A 50 6.33 -9.89 3.86
C GLU A 50 7.26 -9.61 2.67
N GLU A 51 6.97 -8.54 1.94
CA GLU A 51 7.80 -8.14 0.82
C GLU A 51 8.88 -7.15 1.20
N ASN A 52 9.03 -6.88 2.50
CA ASN A 52 10.00 -5.92 3.01
C ASN A 52 9.77 -4.52 2.47
N ILE A 53 8.51 -4.17 2.26
CA ILE A 53 8.15 -2.84 1.79
C ILE A 53 7.85 -1.98 3.01
N ASN A 54 8.67 -0.95 3.21
CA ASN A 54 8.49 -0.03 4.31
C ASN A 54 7.98 1.31 3.78
N LEU A 55 6.86 1.73 4.31
CA LEU A 55 6.30 3.03 3.98
C LEU A 55 6.48 4.01 5.12
#